data_b52c3371c69c328d2a3124494d10894c
#
_entry.id   b52c3371c69c328d2a3124494d10894c
#
_cell.length_a   1.000
_cell.length_b   1.000
_cell.length_c   1.000
_cell.angle_alpha   90.00
_cell.angle_beta   90.00
_cell.angle_gamma   90.00
#
_symmetry.space_group_name_H-M   'P 1'
#
loop_
_entity.id
_entity.type
_entity.pdbx_description
1 polymer ?
#
loop_
_entity_poly.entity_id
_entity_poly.type
_entity_poly.pdbx_seq_one_letter_code
_entity_poly.pdbx_strand_id
1 'polypeptide(L)'
;MLQRYLSFLAILNTAKVQEALKHCPDPTYSVYGRGLSSHVSSTRISSSLSDCVLMCRNEFRCKSLNFRLKDKSCDLNEGDRYTHPEDYGPQEGSVYMDTSLKQKKVGGYLGLLII
;
A
#
# COMPACT_ATOMS: atom_id res chain seq x y z
N MET A 1 47.17 -1.80 -0.91
CA MET A 1 46.38 -1.77 -2.13
C MET A 1 45.09 -2.55 -2.03
N LEU A 2 45.17 -3.76 -1.60
CA LEU A 2 44.01 -4.61 -1.44
C LEU A 2 43.04 -4.04 -0.41
N GLN A 3 43.58 -3.50 0.66
CA GLN A 3 42.77 -2.96 1.73
C GLN A 3 41.96 -1.75 1.31
N ARG A 4 42.52 -0.91 0.45
CA ARG A 4 41.80 0.22 -0.08
C ARG A 4 40.66 -0.20 -0.97
N TYR A 5 40.91 -1.24 -1.72
CA TYR A 5 39.91 -1.77 -2.61
C TYR A 5 38.72 -2.34 -1.84
N LEU A 6 39.01 -3.06 -0.77
CA LEU A 6 37.95 -3.65 0.05
C LEU A 6 37.12 -2.56 0.74
N SER A 7 37.76 -1.50 1.20
CA SER A 7 37.03 -0.39 1.80
C SER A 7 36.11 0.29 0.81
N PHE A 8 36.60 0.45 -0.41
CA PHE A 8 35.79 1.04 -1.46
C PHE A 8 34.56 0.21 -1.77
N LEU A 9 34.70 -1.10 -1.85
CA LEU A 9 33.58 -1.99 -2.09
C LEU A 9 32.56 -1.94 -0.96
N ALA A 10 33.04 -1.88 0.28
CA ALA A 10 32.14 -1.79 1.42
C ALA A 10 31.31 -0.52 1.37
N ILE A 11 31.93 0.59 0.99
CA ILE A 11 31.22 1.85 0.88
C ILE A 11 30.16 1.78 -0.21
N LEU A 12 30.48 1.19 -1.34
CA LEU A 12 29.53 1.04 -2.43
C LEU A 12 28.34 0.18 -2.02
N ASN A 13 28.60 -0.90 -1.31
CA ASN A 13 27.53 -1.77 -0.85
C ASN A 13 26.61 -1.05 0.12
N THR A 14 27.16 -0.26 1.02
CA THR A 14 26.37 0.51 1.96
C THR A 14 25.50 1.53 1.23
N ALA A 15 26.05 2.20 0.24
CA ALA A 15 25.30 3.17 -0.53
C ALA A 15 24.15 2.51 -1.27
N LYS A 16 24.36 1.33 -1.83
CA LYS A 16 23.31 0.61 -2.53
C LYS A 16 22.19 0.18 -1.60
N VAL A 17 22.55 -0.26 -0.41
CA VAL A 17 21.54 -0.68 0.56
C VAL A 17 20.69 0.52 0.98
N GLN A 18 21.31 1.66 1.23
CA GLN A 18 20.56 2.85 1.61
C GLN A 18 19.65 3.32 0.49
N GLU A 19 20.14 3.25 -0.72
CA GLU A 19 19.34 3.64 -1.87
C GLU A 19 18.15 2.70 -2.05
N ALA A 20 18.36 1.42 -1.87
CA ALA A 20 17.28 0.44 -1.96
C ALA A 20 16.23 0.72 -0.90
N LEU A 21 16.65 1.10 0.30
CA LEU A 21 15.69 1.44 1.34
C LEU A 21 14.90 2.69 1.03
N LYS A 22 15.54 3.68 0.41
CA LYS A 22 14.85 4.90 0.01
C LYS A 22 13.80 4.63 -1.04
N HIS A 23 14.10 3.75 -1.94
CA HIS A 23 13.24 3.41 -3.05
C HIS A 23 12.46 2.14 -2.80
N CYS A 24 12.44 1.71 -1.55
CA CYS A 24 11.63 0.57 -1.19
C CYS A 24 10.22 0.83 -1.66
N PRO A 25 9.67 -0.04 -2.51
CA PRO A 25 8.33 0.18 -2.99
C PRO A 25 7.37 -0.08 -1.87
N ASP A 26 7.09 0.94 -1.13
CA ASP A 26 6.07 0.84 -0.13
C ASP A 26 5.03 1.92 -0.41
N PRO A 27 4.31 1.78 -1.49
CA PRO A 27 3.26 2.71 -1.81
C PRO A 27 2.05 2.49 -0.93
N THR A 28 2.07 1.46 -0.11
CA THR A 28 0.94 1.14 0.72
C THR A 28 1.06 1.81 2.06
N TYR A 29 0.99 3.10 2.06
CA TYR A 29 0.86 3.78 3.31
C TYR A 29 -0.59 4.21 3.50
N SER A 30 -1.00 4.22 4.73
CA SER A 30 -2.35 4.63 5.09
C SER A 30 -2.41 6.14 5.18
N VAL A 31 -3.56 6.68 4.80
CA VAL A 31 -3.82 8.11 4.89
C VAL A 31 -4.93 8.32 5.90
N TYR A 32 -4.60 8.90 7.02
CA TYR A 32 -5.56 9.15 8.08
C TYR A 32 -6.42 10.35 7.73
N GLY A 33 -7.70 10.24 8.03
CA GLY A 33 -8.63 11.35 7.82
C GLY A 33 -9.15 11.47 6.40
N ARG A 34 -8.90 10.48 5.57
CA ARG A 34 -9.33 10.45 4.19
C ARG A 34 -10.11 9.19 3.89
N GLY A 35 -10.86 9.22 2.82
CA GLY A 35 -11.60 8.06 2.37
C GLY A 35 -12.12 8.27 0.97
N LEU A 36 -12.54 7.18 0.37
CA LEU A 36 -13.18 7.18 -0.94
C LEU A 36 -14.65 6.91 -0.74
N SER A 37 -15.51 7.76 -1.28
CA SER A 37 -16.95 7.56 -1.18
C SER A 37 -17.52 7.04 -2.48
N SER A 38 -18.71 6.49 -2.39
CA SER A 38 -19.52 6.08 -3.55
C SER A 38 -19.03 4.87 -4.34
N HIS A 39 -17.98 4.24 -3.88
CA HIS A 39 -17.42 3.08 -4.60
C HIS A 39 -17.26 1.86 -3.71
N VAL A 40 -17.97 1.82 -2.61
CA VAL A 40 -17.90 0.71 -1.67
C VAL A 40 -18.66 -0.47 -2.23
N SER A 41 -17.99 -1.59 -2.40
CA SER A 41 -18.64 -2.82 -2.85
C SER A 41 -19.15 -3.64 -1.68
N SER A 42 -18.49 -3.60 -0.55
CA SER A 42 -18.96 -4.26 0.65
C SER A 42 -18.33 -3.62 1.87
N THR A 43 -19.04 -3.71 2.98
CA THR A 43 -18.54 -3.23 4.26
C THR A 43 -18.56 -4.40 5.23
N ARG A 44 -17.45 -4.61 5.92
CA ARG A 44 -17.31 -5.69 6.89
C ARG A 44 -16.74 -5.14 8.18
N ILE A 45 -16.95 -5.88 9.25
CA ILE A 45 -16.31 -5.54 10.52
C ILE A 45 -14.97 -6.25 10.54
N SER A 46 -13.92 -5.51 10.86
CA SER A 46 -12.59 -6.09 10.96
C SER A 46 -12.00 -5.80 12.32
N SER A 47 -11.06 -6.62 12.75
CA SER A 47 -10.46 -6.44 14.08
C SER A 47 -9.45 -5.30 14.10
N SER A 48 -8.88 -4.97 12.94
CA SER A 48 -7.83 -3.97 12.84
C SER A 48 -7.67 -3.51 11.40
N LEU A 49 -6.88 -2.48 11.21
CA LEU A 49 -6.54 -2.04 9.86
C LEU A 49 -5.84 -3.17 9.09
N SER A 50 -4.94 -3.89 9.74
CA SER A 50 -4.26 -5.02 9.10
C SER A 50 -5.25 -6.06 8.62
N ASP A 51 -6.25 -6.35 9.41
CA ASP A 51 -7.29 -7.29 9.04
C ASP A 51 -8.08 -6.78 7.85
N CYS A 52 -8.41 -5.51 7.84
CA CYS A 52 -9.09 -4.86 6.73
C CYS A 52 -8.26 -4.95 5.45
N VAL A 53 -6.97 -4.75 5.56
CA VAL A 53 -6.05 -4.88 4.42
C VAL A 53 -6.08 -6.30 3.86
N LEU A 54 -6.06 -7.29 4.74
CA LEU A 54 -6.13 -8.68 4.29
C LEU A 54 -7.46 -8.99 3.61
N MET A 55 -8.54 -8.47 4.13
CA MET A 55 -9.84 -8.62 3.49
C MET A 55 -9.84 -8.05 2.08
N CYS A 56 -9.27 -6.88 1.92
CA CYS A 56 -9.20 -6.25 0.61
C CYS A 56 -8.32 -7.04 -0.34
N ARG A 57 -7.18 -7.52 0.13
CA ARG A 57 -6.29 -8.31 -0.71
C ARG A 57 -6.91 -9.63 -1.16
N ASN A 58 -7.77 -10.18 -0.35
CA ASN A 58 -8.44 -11.42 -0.69
C ASN A 58 -9.67 -11.21 -1.56
N GLU A 59 -10.05 -9.98 -1.77
CA GLU A 59 -11.20 -9.66 -2.60
C GLU A 59 -10.72 -9.18 -3.95
N PHE A 60 -11.08 -9.91 -4.99
CA PHE A 60 -10.61 -9.67 -6.34
C PHE A 60 -10.85 -8.23 -6.81
N ARG A 61 -12.00 -7.68 -6.46
CA ARG A 61 -12.38 -6.35 -6.94
C ARG A 61 -11.92 -5.21 -6.04
N CYS A 62 -11.36 -5.52 -4.89
CA CYS A 62 -10.99 -4.48 -3.94
C CYS A 62 -9.73 -3.76 -4.41
N LYS A 63 -9.85 -2.47 -4.65
CA LYS A 63 -8.73 -1.65 -5.11
C LYS A 63 -8.26 -0.69 -4.05
N SER A 64 -9.10 -0.41 -3.09
CA SER A 64 -8.75 0.44 -1.95
C SER A 64 -9.69 0.13 -0.81
N LEU A 65 -9.40 0.67 0.34
CA LEU A 65 -10.22 0.46 1.50
C LEU A 65 -10.36 1.72 2.33
N ASN A 66 -11.44 1.80 3.07
CA ASN A 66 -11.63 2.79 4.13
C ASN A 66 -11.84 2.01 5.41
N PHE A 67 -11.01 2.24 6.38
CA PHE A 67 -11.17 1.61 7.69
C PHE A 67 -11.59 2.66 8.70
N ARG A 68 -12.76 2.49 9.29
CA ARG A 68 -13.25 3.44 10.28
C ARG A 68 -12.81 3.01 11.66
N LEU A 69 -12.09 3.89 12.33
CA LEU A 69 -11.47 3.58 13.60
C LEU A 69 -12.48 3.36 14.72
N LYS A 70 -13.58 4.08 14.68
CA LYS A 70 -14.53 4.05 15.78
C LYS A 70 -15.28 2.72 15.88
N ASP A 71 -15.83 2.27 14.77
CA ASP A 71 -16.64 1.06 14.76
C ASP A 71 -15.94 -0.12 14.07
N LYS A 72 -14.72 0.10 13.63
CA LYS A 72 -13.91 -0.94 12.98
C LYS A 72 -14.54 -1.49 11.71
N SER A 73 -15.33 -0.68 11.05
CA SER A 73 -15.88 -1.10 9.78
C SER A 73 -14.84 -0.95 8.68
N CYS A 74 -14.82 -1.90 7.80
CA CYS A 74 -13.88 -1.99 6.69
C CYS A 74 -14.66 -1.91 5.40
N ASP A 75 -14.53 -0.80 4.70
CA ASP A 75 -15.14 -0.64 3.39
C ASP A 75 -14.17 -1.15 2.34
N LEU A 76 -14.63 -2.07 1.53
CA LEU A 76 -13.87 -2.57 0.40
C LEU A 76 -14.36 -1.84 -0.84
N ASN A 77 -13.46 -1.06 -1.45
CA ASN A 77 -13.82 -0.20 -2.57
C ASN A 77 -13.41 -0.80 -3.89
N GLU A 78 -14.27 -0.68 -4.90
CA GLU A 78 -13.96 -1.13 -6.25
C GLU A 78 -13.16 -0.12 -7.04
N GLY A 79 -13.00 1.09 -6.51
CA GLY A 79 -12.18 2.13 -7.11
C GLY A 79 -11.11 2.59 -6.14
N ASP A 80 -10.33 3.56 -6.57
CA ASP A 80 -9.32 4.18 -5.72
C ASP A 80 -9.24 5.67 -6.01
N ARG A 81 -8.35 6.35 -5.29
CA ARG A 81 -8.22 7.81 -5.43
C ARG A 81 -7.69 8.23 -6.79
N TYR A 82 -7.07 7.33 -7.51
CA TYR A 82 -6.52 7.64 -8.83
C TYR A 82 -7.57 7.51 -9.92
N THR A 83 -8.47 6.55 -9.77
CA THR A 83 -9.55 6.36 -10.74
C THR A 83 -10.75 7.26 -10.45
N HIS A 84 -10.94 7.63 -9.20
CA HIS A 84 -12.07 8.46 -8.77
C HIS A 84 -11.63 9.57 -7.84
N PRO A 85 -10.76 10.47 -8.32
CA PRO A 85 -10.25 11.53 -7.45
C PRO A 85 -11.32 12.47 -6.94
N GLU A 86 -12.41 12.61 -7.66
CA GLU A 86 -13.52 13.49 -7.24
C GLU A 86 -14.24 12.96 -6.01
N ASP A 87 -14.13 11.67 -5.75
CA ASP A 87 -14.81 11.06 -4.61
C ASP A 87 -13.85 10.77 -3.46
N TYR A 88 -12.60 11.15 -3.61
CA TYR A 88 -11.61 11.00 -2.56
C TYR A 88 -11.46 12.29 -1.81
N GLY A 89 -11.63 12.27 -0.51
CA GLY A 89 -11.57 13.50 0.25
C GLY A 89 -11.58 13.26 1.75
N PRO A 90 -11.81 14.33 2.50
CA PRO A 90 -11.83 14.26 3.96
C PRO A 90 -12.91 13.30 4.45
N GLN A 91 -12.51 12.46 5.40
CA GLN A 91 -13.43 11.53 6.03
C GLN A 91 -12.91 11.29 7.43
N GLU A 92 -13.47 12.03 8.38
CA GLU A 92 -12.99 12.03 9.74
C GLU A 92 -13.10 10.64 10.36
N GLY A 93 -12.05 10.24 11.07
CA GLY A 93 -12.03 8.93 11.74
C GLY A 93 -11.81 7.76 10.83
N SER A 94 -11.47 8.01 9.57
CA SER A 94 -11.24 6.96 8.59
C SER A 94 -9.78 6.90 8.20
N VAL A 95 -9.33 5.72 7.80
CA VAL A 95 -7.99 5.52 7.26
C VAL A 95 -8.16 4.92 5.87
N TYR A 96 -7.54 5.55 4.90
CA TYR A 96 -7.64 5.12 3.51
C TYR A 96 -6.34 4.43 3.10
N MET A 97 -6.44 3.37 2.33
CA MET A 97 -5.28 2.71 1.72
C MET A 97 -5.59 2.23 0.32
N ASP A 98 -4.64 2.45 -0.58
CA ASP A 98 -4.70 1.87 -1.91
C ASP A 98 -4.09 0.48 -1.88
N THR A 99 -4.65 -0.43 -2.63
CA THR A 99 -4.09 -1.76 -2.76
C THR A 99 -3.81 -2.13 -4.21
N SER A 100 -4.54 -1.53 -5.14
CA SER A 100 -4.47 -1.92 -6.54
C SER A 100 -3.17 -1.57 -7.23
N LEU A 101 -2.66 -0.40 -6.95
CA LEU A 101 -1.46 0.09 -7.61
C LEU A 101 -0.28 -0.80 -7.37
N LYS A 102 -0.10 -1.14 -6.12
CA LYS A 102 0.97 -2.00 -5.71
C LYS A 102 0.89 -3.34 -6.41
N GLN A 103 -0.30 -3.87 -6.50
CA GLN A 103 -0.49 -5.17 -7.10
C GLN A 103 -0.13 -5.19 -8.57
N LYS A 104 -0.47 -4.15 -9.28
CA LYS A 104 -0.16 -4.11 -10.69
C LYS A 104 1.31 -4.11 -10.97
N LYS A 105 2.04 -3.28 -10.27
CA LYS A 105 3.47 -3.18 -10.48
C LYS A 105 4.19 -4.40 -9.97
N VAL A 106 3.87 -4.77 -8.77
CA VAL A 106 4.55 -5.88 -8.14
C VAL A 106 4.23 -7.17 -8.86
N GLY A 107 3.02 -7.28 -9.38
CA GLY A 107 2.65 -8.44 -10.16
C GLY A 107 3.59 -8.64 -11.33
N GLY A 108 3.85 -7.59 -12.08
CA GLY A 108 4.78 -7.67 -13.18
C GLY A 108 6.18 -7.95 -12.72
N TYR A 109 6.59 -7.32 -11.67
CA TYR A 109 7.93 -7.51 -11.13
C TYR A 109 8.10 -8.84 -10.46
N LEU A 110 7.16 -9.21 -9.64
CA LEU A 110 7.26 -10.48 -8.94
C LEU A 110 7.27 -11.65 -9.90
N GLY A 111 6.58 -11.50 -11.01
CA GLY A 111 6.66 -12.50 -12.04
C GLY A 111 8.08 -12.71 -12.49
N LEU A 112 8.85 -11.65 -12.57
CA LEU A 112 10.25 -11.73 -12.93
C LEU A 112 11.10 -12.28 -11.80
N LEU A 113 10.80 -11.88 -10.59
CA LEU A 113 11.59 -12.28 -9.45
C LEU A 113 11.39 -13.73 -9.07
N ILE A 114 10.20 -14.20 -9.25
CA ILE A 114 9.88 -15.58 -8.93
C ILE A 114 10.50 -16.53 -9.93
N ILE A 115 10.66 -16.07 -11.11
CA ILE A 115 11.27 -16.86 -12.15
C ILE A 115 12.78 -16.92 -11.95
#